data_85af8a8d4b047e179bbeeca5183daa4f
#
_entry.id   85af8a8d4b047e179bbeeca5183daa4f
#
_cell.length_a   1.000
_cell.length_b   1.000
_cell.length_c   1.000
_cell.angle_alpha   90.00
_cell.angle_beta   90.00
_cell.angle_gamma   90.00
#
_symmetry.space_group_name_H-M   'P 1'
#
loop_
_entity.id
_entity.type
_entity.pdbx_description
1 polymer ?
#
loop_
_entity_poly.entity_id
_entity_poly.type
_entity_poly.pdbx_seq_one_letter_code
_entity_poly.pdbx_strand_id
1 'polypeptide(L)'
;MSSTNKKIAIIGAGVAGLLAAVTAADRGAKVMLFEKMPKVGLKMGITGKGRCNLTNSAPIMDFIGKTPGNGKFLYSAYEAFSNIDLLELLHGYGLVTKVERGGRVFPASDDAQEVRHLFMRLLKEKKVELHLEEPVSHIVVIDGRAKGVVTKKGRYDADAVILTTGGASYPRTGSTGDGYRMAGEIGHKITTIRPALIPLVTKESWPKDLQGLSLKNVTLSLSAGGRRKAEEFGEMLFTHFGITGPIVLSLSDKASLWLSQGHPVEATLDLKPALTQEILDKRVLRDLEKHHLKQMAGALVELLPHRMIDVVLSLAGIPRDLPVSELKKAQRASLVQTMKSMKLTITGTRPIEEAIVTAGGVSVKEVNPSTMESKKVAGLYFAGEVLDIHAFTGGYNLQAAFSTGHLAAESAAGRD
;
A
#
# COMPACT_ATOMS: atom_id res chain seq x y z
N MET A 1 -33.41 -19.28 -15.25
CA MET A 1 -31.96 -19.11 -14.93
C MET A 1 -31.31 -20.47 -15.13
N SER A 2 -30.54 -20.64 -16.21
CA SER A 2 -29.75 -21.85 -16.44
C SER A 2 -28.66 -21.91 -15.35
N SER A 3 -28.76 -22.86 -14.41
CA SER A 3 -27.73 -23.07 -13.42
C SER A 3 -26.44 -23.48 -14.15
N THR A 4 -25.49 -22.56 -14.27
CA THR A 4 -24.17 -22.88 -14.79
C THR A 4 -23.50 -23.78 -13.76
N ASN A 5 -23.47 -25.09 -14.00
CA ASN A 5 -22.84 -26.09 -13.10
C ASN A 5 -21.31 -26.03 -13.24
N LYS A 6 -20.76 -24.81 -13.51
CA LYS A 6 -19.32 -24.59 -13.68
C LYS A 6 -18.56 -24.82 -12.37
N LYS A 7 -17.45 -25.53 -12.47
CA LYS A 7 -16.50 -25.68 -11.36
C LYS A 7 -15.45 -24.60 -11.44
N ILE A 8 -15.29 -23.82 -10.37
CA ILE A 8 -14.30 -22.73 -10.30
C ILE A 8 -13.33 -23.00 -9.17
N ALA A 9 -12.03 -23.05 -9.48
CA ALA A 9 -10.97 -23.14 -8.50
C ALA A 9 -10.42 -21.72 -8.23
N ILE A 10 -10.39 -21.30 -6.96
CA ILE A 10 -9.85 -20.01 -6.53
C ILE A 10 -8.62 -20.26 -5.67
N ILE A 11 -7.50 -19.62 -6.00
CA ILE A 11 -6.23 -19.83 -5.33
C ILE A 11 -5.89 -18.62 -4.45
N GLY A 12 -5.98 -18.80 -3.12
CA GLY A 12 -5.74 -17.78 -2.11
C GLY A 12 -7.03 -17.23 -1.52
N ALA A 13 -7.22 -17.42 -0.21
CA ALA A 13 -8.37 -16.92 0.55
C ALA A 13 -8.08 -15.57 1.23
N GLY A 14 -7.40 -14.65 0.51
CA GLY A 14 -7.31 -13.24 0.84
C GLY A 14 -8.60 -12.51 0.47
N VAL A 15 -8.58 -11.18 0.57
CA VAL A 15 -9.75 -10.31 0.28
C VAL A 15 -10.35 -10.58 -1.09
N ALA A 16 -9.53 -10.63 -2.13
CA ALA A 16 -9.99 -10.88 -3.50
C ALA A 16 -10.62 -12.27 -3.65
N GLY A 17 -9.97 -13.30 -3.10
CA GLY A 17 -10.47 -14.69 -3.19
C GLY A 17 -11.72 -14.93 -2.37
N LEU A 18 -11.85 -14.30 -1.21
CA LEU A 18 -13.05 -14.41 -0.37
C LEU A 18 -14.28 -13.85 -1.08
N LEU A 19 -14.17 -12.63 -1.64
CA LEU A 19 -15.30 -12.05 -2.37
C LEU A 19 -15.55 -12.79 -3.68
N ALA A 20 -14.49 -13.20 -4.40
CA ALA A 20 -14.65 -14.00 -5.61
C ALA A 20 -15.38 -15.31 -5.34
N ALA A 21 -15.10 -15.99 -4.23
CA ALA A 21 -15.79 -17.23 -3.87
C ALA A 21 -17.27 -17.01 -3.58
N VAL A 22 -17.61 -15.98 -2.83
CA VAL A 22 -19.02 -15.60 -2.54
C VAL A 22 -19.75 -15.27 -3.85
N THR A 23 -19.17 -14.39 -4.67
CA THR A 23 -19.76 -13.95 -5.96
C THR A 23 -19.98 -15.11 -6.92
N ALA A 24 -18.98 -15.99 -7.10
CA ALA A 24 -19.12 -17.14 -8.00
C ALA A 24 -20.18 -18.13 -7.52
N ALA A 25 -20.25 -18.38 -6.21
CA ALA A 25 -21.27 -19.28 -5.63
C ALA A 25 -22.68 -18.68 -5.74
N ASP A 26 -22.85 -17.37 -5.59
CA ASP A 26 -24.14 -16.67 -5.78
C ASP A 26 -24.65 -16.79 -7.23
N ARG A 27 -23.73 -16.94 -8.20
CA ARG A 27 -24.05 -17.20 -9.60
C ARG A 27 -24.22 -18.70 -9.94
N GLY A 28 -24.30 -19.56 -8.93
CA GLY A 28 -24.57 -20.99 -9.07
C GLY A 28 -23.36 -21.85 -9.45
N ALA A 29 -22.14 -21.32 -9.39
CA ALA A 29 -20.93 -22.11 -9.63
C ALA A 29 -20.63 -23.01 -8.41
N LYS A 30 -20.00 -24.18 -8.68
CA LYS A 30 -19.36 -25.00 -7.65
C LYS A 30 -17.95 -24.46 -7.40
N VAL A 31 -17.73 -23.91 -6.22
CA VAL A 31 -16.48 -23.19 -5.89
C VAL A 31 -15.60 -24.03 -4.96
N MET A 32 -14.35 -24.21 -5.35
CA MET A 32 -13.26 -24.73 -4.53
C MET A 32 -12.31 -23.58 -4.22
N LEU A 33 -12.14 -23.22 -2.94
CA LEU A 33 -11.28 -22.15 -2.48
C LEU A 33 -10.08 -22.74 -1.74
N PHE A 34 -8.88 -22.55 -2.27
CA PHE A 34 -7.62 -23.07 -1.71
C PHE A 34 -6.87 -22.00 -0.95
N GLU A 35 -6.46 -22.31 0.27
CA GLU A 35 -5.63 -21.44 1.10
C GLU A 35 -4.50 -22.27 1.74
N LYS A 36 -3.25 -21.81 1.61
CA LYS A 36 -2.10 -22.50 2.18
C LYS A 36 -1.94 -22.32 3.68
N MET A 37 -2.57 -21.27 4.23
CA MET A 37 -2.54 -20.94 5.65
C MET A 37 -3.70 -21.64 6.40
N PRO A 38 -3.58 -21.78 7.74
CA PRO A 38 -4.65 -22.41 8.54
C PRO A 38 -5.89 -21.53 8.72
N LYS A 39 -5.86 -20.28 8.24
CA LYS A 39 -6.97 -19.31 8.38
C LYS A 39 -7.05 -18.42 7.16
N VAL A 40 -8.26 -18.08 6.74
CA VAL A 40 -8.52 -17.12 5.66
C VAL A 40 -8.27 -15.68 6.09
N GLY A 41 -8.00 -14.77 5.17
CA GLY A 41 -7.99 -13.32 5.38
C GLY A 41 -6.91 -12.83 6.35
N LEU A 42 -5.80 -13.54 6.54
CA LEU A 42 -4.76 -13.17 7.54
C LEU A 42 -4.19 -11.78 7.29
N LYS A 43 -3.88 -11.42 6.02
CA LYS A 43 -3.34 -10.09 5.69
C LYS A 43 -4.38 -8.99 5.94
N MET A 44 -5.64 -9.23 5.62
CA MET A 44 -6.74 -8.32 5.95
C MET A 44 -6.81 -8.04 7.45
N GLY A 45 -6.61 -9.08 8.27
CA GLY A 45 -6.65 -9.02 9.73
C GLY A 45 -5.60 -8.11 10.37
N ILE A 46 -4.50 -7.80 9.68
CA ILE A 46 -3.45 -6.90 10.21
C ILE A 46 -3.55 -5.47 9.65
N THR A 47 -4.40 -5.22 8.65
CA THR A 47 -4.56 -3.88 8.07
C THR A 47 -5.20 -2.92 9.08
N GLY A 48 -4.89 -1.62 8.95
CA GLY A 48 -5.41 -0.62 9.87
C GLY A 48 -5.05 -0.86 11.34
N LYS A 49 -3.89 -1.50 11.61
CA LYS A 49 -3.44 -1.90 12.97
C LYS A 49 -4.38 -2.90 13.64
N GLY A 50 -4.83 -3.90 12.89
CA GLY A 50 -5.73 -4.95 13.39
C GLY A 50 -7.22 -4.62 13.30
N ARG A 51 -7.59 -3.44 12.76
CA ARG A 51 -8.98 -2.99 12.67
C ARG A 51 -9.65 -3.29 11.33
N CYS A 52 -8.90 -3.63 10.29
CA CYS A 52 -9.34 -3.79 8.90
C CYS A 52 -9.86 -2.48 8.27
N ASN A 53 -8.99 -1.76 7.55
CA ASN A 53 -9.41 -0.61 6.75
C ASN A 53 -10.07 -1.09 5.44
N LEU A 54 -11.37 -1.37 5.49
CA LEU A 54 -12.16 -2.03 4.45
C LEU A 54 -12.10 -1.34 3.09
N THR A 55 -12.32 -0.03 3.10
CA THR A 55 -12.40 0.81 1.91
C THR A 55 -12.21 2.29 2.28
N ASN A 56 -12.52 3.16 1.34
CA ASN A 56 -12.61 4.60 1.53
C ASN A 56 -13.98 5.10 1.08
N SER A 57 -14.51 6.15 1.71
CA SER A 57 -15.78 6.79 1.34
C SER A 57 -15.65 7.80 0.20
N ALA A 58 -14.46 7.98 -0.36
CA ALA A 58 -14.21 8.88 -1.48
C ALA A 58 -14.95 8.43 -2.75
N PRO A 59 -15.22 9.33 -3.70
CA PRO A 59 -15.71 8.97 -5.04
C PRO A 59 -14.77 8.03 -5.78
N ILE A 60 -15.31 7.15 -6.62
CA ILE A 60 -14.53 6.11 -7.31
C ILE A 60 -13.40 6.66 -8.20
N MET A 61 -13.58 7.86 -8.76
CA MET A 61 -12.53 8.50 -9.56
C MET A 61 -11.28 8.82 -8.74
N ASP A 62 -11.45 9.11 -7.45
CA ASP A 62 -10.33 9.35 -6.54
C ASP A 62 -9.51 8.08 -6.30
N PHE A 63 -10.15 6.91 -6.32
CA PHE A 63 -9.44 5.61 -6.20
C PHE A 63 -8.47 5.39 -7.36
N ILE A 64 -8.87 5.75 -8.59
CA ILE A 64 -8.00 5.68 -9.76
C ILE A 64 -6.78 6.60 -9.59
N GLY A 65 -7.01 7.83 -9.11
CA GLY A 65 -5.95 8.80 -8.82
C GLY A 65 -5.02 8.38 -7.65
N LYS A 66 -5.52 7.52 -6.75
CA LYS A 66 -4.74 6.98 -5.62
C LYS A 66 -4.02 5.66 -5.95
N THR A 67 -4.11 5.18 -7.18
CA THR A 67 -3.44 3.97 -7.68
C THR A 67 -2.35 4.36 -8.67
N PRO A 68 -1.09 4.54 -8.22
CA PRO A 68 0.01 4.92 -9.11
C PRO A 68 0.27 3.84 -10.17
N GLY A 69 0.65 4.30 -11.37
CA GLY A 69 0.95 3.41 -12.51
C GLY A 69 -0.28 2.94 -13.26
N ASN A 70 -0.94 1.89 -12.79
CA ASN A 70 -1.97 1.17 -13.55
C ASN A 70 -3.42 1.44 -13.07
N GLY A 71 -3.69 2.55 -12.39
CA GLY A 71 -5.03 2.86 -11.84
C GLY A 71 -6.18 2.78 -12.84
N LYS A 72 -5.94 3.20 -14.09
CA LYS A 72 -6.96 3.13 -15.16
C LYS A 72 -7.39 1.71 -15.51
N PHE A 73 -6.56 0.71 -15.24
CA PHE A 73 -6.91 -0.71 -15.42
C PHE A 73 -8.09 -1.14 -14.53
N LEU A 74 -8.25 -0.49 -13.39
CA LEU A 74 -9.29 -0.83 -12.39
C LEU A 74 -10.67 -0.23 -12.70
N TYR A 75 -10.81 0.59 -13.75
CA TYR A 75 -12.06 1.29 -14.04
C TYR A 75 -13.26 0.35 -14.09
N SER A 76 -13.19 -0.70 -14.93
CA SER A 76 -14.29 -1.66 -15.08
C SER A 76 -14.55 -2.48 -13.81
N ALA A 77 -13.50 -2.75 -13.02
CA ALA A 77 -13.67 -3.46 -11.76
C ALA A 77 -14.39 -2.59 -10.71
N TYR A 78 -14.08 -1.31 -10.66
CA TYR A 78 -14.74 -0.36 -9.77
C TYR A 78 -16.17 -0.04 -10.21
N GLU A 79 -16.46 -0.07 -11.51
CA GLU A 79 -17.81 0.07 -12.07
C GLU A 79 -18.66 -1.17 -11.74
N ALA A 80 -18.08 -2.37 -11.83
CA ALA A 80 -18.76 -3.62 -11.52
C ALA A 80 -19.01 -3.79 -10.00
N PHE A 81 -18.12 -3.30 -9.14
CA PHE A 81 -18.24 -3.41 -7.69
C PHE A 81 -17.49 -2.27 -7.00
N SER A 82 -18.23 -1.23 -6.67
CA SER A 82 -17.72 -0.01 -6.04
C SER A 82 -17.54 -0.16 -4.52
N ASN A 83 -17.05 0.88 -3.87
CA ASN A 83 -17.02 0.99 -2.42
C ASN A 83 -18.43 1.08 -1.81
N ILE A 84 -19.40 1.59 -2.53
CA ILE A 84 -20.81 1.62 -2.10
C ILE A 84 -21.37 0.20 -2.08
N ASP A 85 -21.19 -0.56 -3.18
CA ASP A 85 -21.64 -1.95 -3.27
C ASP A 85 -21.00 -2.82 -2.19
N LEU A 86 -19.71 -2.60 -1.87
CA LEU A 86 -19.06 -3.31 -0.76
C LEU A 86 -19.74 -3.01 0.57
N LEU A 87 -20.05 -1.76 0.85
CA LEU A 87 -20.69 -1.36 2.11
C LEU A 87 -22.12 -1.90 2.20
N GLU A 88 -22.88 -1.86 1.10
CA GLU A 88 -24.22 -2.44 1.03
C GLU A 88 -24.20 -3.95 1.29
N LEU A 89 -23.26 -4.67 0.66
CA LEU A 89 -23.06 -6.10 0.90
C LEU A 89 -22.77 -6.37 2.38
N LEU A 90 -21.78 -5.68 2.96
CA LEU A 90 -21.36 -5.89 4.35
C LEU A 90 -22.49 -5.56 5.33
N HIS A 91 -23.18 -4.43 5.13
CA HIS A 91 -24.34 -4.01 5.96
C HIS A 91 -25.51 -5.00 5.84
N GLY A 92 -25.78 -5.51 4.62
CA GLY A 92 -26.82 -6.51 4.38
C GLY A 92 -26.59 -7.81 5.17
N TYR A 93 -25.34 -8.12 5.48
CA TYR A 93 -24.97 -9.25 6.34
C TYR A 93 -24.70 -8.86 7.81
N GLY A 94 -25.06 -7.65 8.21
CA GLY A 94 -25.08 -7.18 9.60
C GLY A 94 -23.73 -6.62 10.11
N LEU A 95 -22.73 -6.39 9.24
CA LEU A 95 -21.49 -5.72 9.64
C LEU A 95 -21.70 -4.21 9.68
N VAL A 96 -21.68 -3.61 10.86
CA VAL A 96 -21.76 -2.15 11.01
C VAL A 96 -20.40 -1.51 10.76
N THR A 97 -20.35 -0.40 10.00
CA THR A 97 -19.11 0.30 9.68
C THR A 97 -19.14 1.75 10.18
N LYS A 98 -17.94 2.34 10.30
CA LYS A 98 -17.73 3.76 10.61
C LYS A 98 -16.72 4.39 9.66
N VAL A 99 -16.90 5.69 9.40
CA VAL A 99 -15.98 6.49 8.59
C VAL A 99 -15.11 7.35 9.52
N GLU A 100 -13.80 7.29 9.33
CA GLU A 100 -12.82 8.10 10.06
C GLU A 100 -12.20 9.18 9.14
N ARG A 101 -11.40 10.05 9.75
CA ARG A 101 -10.66 11.12 9.05
C ARG A 101 -9.98 10.59 7.78
N GLY A 102 -10.13 11.31 6.68
CA GLY A 102 -9.59 10.92 5.36
C GLY A 102 -10.43 9.88 4.62
N GLY A 103 -11.70 9.70 5.02
CA GLY A 103 -12.64 8.80 4.36
C GLY A 103 -12.40 7.31 4.62
N ARG A 104 -11.51 6.95 5.53
CA ARG A 104 -11.19 5.54 5.85
C ARG A 104 -12.37 4.85 6.51
N VAL A 105 -12.73 3.68 6.01
CA VAL A 105 -13.87 2.91 6.52
C VAL A 105 -13.38 1.69 7.30
N PHE A 106 -13.89 1.54 8.51
CA PHE A 106 -13.57 0.43 9.42
C PHE A 106 -14.84 -0.24 9.93
N PRO A 107 -14.78 -1.51 10.38
CA PRO A 107 -15.83 -2.06 11.24
C PRO A 107 -16.04 -1.16 12.47
N ALA A 108 -17.28 -1.01 12.89
CA ALA A 108 -17.60 -0.17 14.08
C ALA A 108 -16.95 -0.72 15.36
N SER A 109 -16.75 -2.04 15.43
CA SER A 109 -16.08 -2.75 16.52
C SER A 109 -14.57 -2.50 16.61
N ASP A 110 -13.94 -1.93 15.58
CA ASP A 110 -12.48 -1.86 15.45
C ASP A 110 -11.76 -3.25 15.47
N ASP A 111 -12.46 -4.32 15.15
CA ASP A 111 -11.92 -5.68 15.13
C ASP A 111 -12.02 -6.32 13.74
N ALA A 112 -10.88 -6.57 13.12
CA ALA A 112 -10.80 -7.26 11.83
C ALA A 112 -11.31 -8.71 11.88
N GLN A 113 -11.42 -9.33 13.06
CA GLN A 113 -11.96 -10.68 13.21
C GLN A 113 -13.45 -10.73 12.84
N GLU A 114 -14.19 -9.66 13.11
CA GLU A 114 -15.62 -9.58 12.73
C GLU A 114 -15.77 -9.73 11.22
N VAL A 115 -14.95 -9.07 10.42
CA VAL A 115 -14.95 -9.19 8.95
C VAL A 115 -14.60 -10.62 8.51
N ARG A 116 -13.60 -11.24 9.14
CA ARG A 116 -13.22 -12.62 8.84
C ARG A 116 -14.34 -13.61 9.17
N HIS A 117 -14.99 -13.47 10.32
CA HIS A 117 -16.10 -14.31 10.72
C HIS A 117 -17.28 -14.16 9.78
N LEU A 118 -17.56 -12.93 9.30
CA LEU A 118 -18.57 -12.70 8.28
C LEU A 118 -18.27 -13.52 7.02
N PHE A 119 -17.08 -13.39 6.44
CA PHE A 119 -16.73 -14.13 5.23
C PHE A 119 -16.75 -15.65 5.45
N MET A 120 -16.27 -16.16 6.60
CA MET A 120 -16.37 -17.59 6.93
C MET A 120 -17.80 -18.09 6.98
N ARG A 121 -18.72 -17.30 7.54
CA ARG A 121 -20.17 -17.60 7.53
C ARG A 121 -20.70 -17.64 6.10
N LEU A 122 -20.39 -16.64 5.27
CA LEU A 122 -20.82 -16.59 3.87
C LEU A 122 -20.30 -17.77 3.06
N LEU A 123 -19.03 -18.14 3.18
CA LEU A 123 -18.49 -19.33 2.50
C LEU A 123 -19.28 -20.59 2.86
N LYS A 124 -19.62 -20.76 4.15
CA LYS A 124 -20.40 -21.90 4.62
C LYS A 124 -21.85 -21.89 4.08
N GLU A 125 -22.54 -20.76 4.16
CA GLU A 125 -23.90 -20.56 3.67
C GLU A 125 -24.01 -20.81 2.15
N LYS A 126 -23.00 -20.35 1.39
CA LYS A 126 -22.91 -20.53 -0.06
C LYS A 126 -22.34 -21.89 -0.47
N LYS A 127 -22.04 -22.79 0.49
CA LYS A 127 -21.51 -24.13 0.25
C LYS A 127 -20.21 -24.15 -0.54
N VAL A 128 -19.34 -23.13 -0.33
CA VAL A 128 -17.99 -23.10 -0.91
C VAL A 128 -17.14 -24.21 -0.27
N GLU A 129 -16.47 -25.03 -1.10
CA GLU A 129 -15.55 -26.05 -0.65
C GLU A 129 -14.21 -25.39 -0.28
N LEU A 130 -13.97 -25.21 1.03
CA LEU A 130 -12.78 -24.52 1.55
C LEU A 130 -11.68 -25.50 1.91
N HIS A 131 -10.54 -25.39 1.25
CA HIS A 131 -9.32 -26.17 1.46
C HIS A 131 -8.27 -25.33 2.19
N LEU A 132 -8.18 -25.47 3.50
CA LEU A 132 -7.15 -24.83 4.33
C LEU A 132 -5.90 -25.71 4.41
N GLU A 133 -4.75 -25.08 4.66
CA GLU A 133 -3.43 -25.75 4.73
C GLU A 133 -3.13 -26.57 3.47
N GLU A 134 -3.71 -26.12 2.34
CA GLU A 134 -3.59 -26.80 1.05
C GLU A 134 -3.01 -25.87 -0.03
N PRO A 135 -1.69 -25.71 -0.09
CA PRO A 135 -1.04 -24.89 -1.08
C PRO A 135 -1.19 -25.48 -2.49
N VAL A 136 -1.67 -24.66 -3.42
CA VAL A 136 -1.63 -25.00 -4.83
C VAL A 136 -0.22 -24.84 -5.36
N SER A 137 0.29 -25.86 -6.03
CA SER A 137 1.63 -25.88 -6.62
C SER A 137 1.65 -25.39 -8.08
N HIS A 138 0.65 -25.79 -8.87
CA HIS A 138 0.58 -25.49 -10.31
C HIS A 138 -0.87 -25.27 -10.77
N ILE A 139 -1.02 -24.46 -11.82
CA ILE A 139 -2.25 -24.34 -12.59
C ILE A 139 -2.16 -25.31 -13.78
N VAL A 140 -3.17 -26.14 -13.96
CA VAL A 140 -3.24 -27.07 -15.08
C VAL A 140 -3.73 -26.33 -16.31
N VAL A 141 -2.90 -26.29 -17.37
CA VAL A 141 -3.27 -25.70 -18.66
C VAL A 141 -3.21 -26.80 -19.72
N ILE A 142 -4.29 -26.99 -20.47
CA ILE A 142 -4.39 -27.92 -21.59
C ILE A 142 -4.97 -27.15 -22.78
N ASP A 143 -4.32 -27.23 -23.92
CA ASP A 143 -4.71 -26.56 -25.17
C ASP A 143 -5.02 -25.05 -24.97
N GLY A 144 -4.14 -24.35 -24.22
CA GLY A 144 -4.27 -22.92 -23.96
C GLY A 144 -5.42 -22.54 -23.03
N ARG A 145 -6.00 -23.50 -22.30
CA ARG A 145 -7.11 -23.28 -21.37
C ARG A 145 -6.78 -23.80 -19.98
N ALA A 146 -7.12 -23.04 -18.95
CA ALA A 146 -7.07 -23.49 -17.57
C ALA A 146 -8.10 -24.61 -17.33
N LYS A 147 -7.65 -25.72 -16.73
CA LYS A 147 -8.41 -26.93 -16.50
C LYS A 147 -8.40 -27.41 -15.05
N GLY A 148 -7.82 -26.66 -14.16
CA GLY A 148 -7.78 -26.98 -12.74
C GLY A 148 -6.48 -26.60 -12.07
N VAL A 149 -6.24 -27.18 -10.92
CA VAL A 149 -5.08 -26.91 -10.05
C VAL A 149 -4.50 -28.23 -9.51
N VAL A 150 -3.23 -28.17 -9.12
CA VAL A 150 -2.52 -29.30 -8.47
C VAL A 150 -2.11 -28.88 -7.07
N THR A 151 -2.38 -29.74 -6.09
CA THR A 151 -1.90 -29.63 -4.71
C THR A 151 -1.11 -30.89 -4.34
N LYS A 152 -0.61 -30.98 -3.11
CA LYS A 152 -0.01 -32.22 -2.59
C LYS A 152 -1.01 -33.37 -2.46
N LYS A 153 -2.31 -33.08 -2.36
CA LYS A 153 -3.36 -34.11 -2.25
C LYS A 153 -3.80 -34.65 -3.63
N GLY A 154 -3.43 -33.97 -4.70
CA GLY A 154 -3.77 -34.40 -6.05
C GLY A 154 -4.20 -33.26 -6.97
N ARG A 155 -4.82 -33.63 -8.09
CA ARG A 155 -5.35 -32.72 -9.09
C ARG A 155 -6.84 -32.46 -8.83
N TYR A 156 -7.24 -31.20 -8.94
CA TYR A 156 -8.63 -30.76 -8.90
C TYR A 156 -8.99 -30.14 -10.24
N ASP A 157 -9.92 -30.78 -10.95
CA ASP A 157 -10.40 -30.27 -12.24
C ASP A 157 -11.39 -29.13 -12.06
N ALA A 158 -11.23 -28.09 -12.88
CA ALA A 158 -12.12 -26.91 -12.88
C ALA A 158 -12.27 -26.36 -14.31
N ASP A 159 -13.43 -25.71 -14.56
CA ASP A 159 -13.74 -25.06 -15.84
C ASP A 159 -13.08 -23.67 -15.93
N ALA A 160 -12.78 -23.06 -14.77
CA ALA A 160 -12.07 -21.80 -14.64
C ALA A 160 -11.19 -21.77 -13.37
N VAL A 161 -10.11 -20.99 -13.41
CA VAL A 161 -9.21 -20.77 -12.29
C VAL A 161 -9.09 -19.26 -12.03
N ILE A 162 -9.23 -18.83 -10.77
CA ILE A 162 -9.02 -17.44 -10.35
C ILE A 162 -7.80 -17.37 -9.42
N LEU A 163 -6.76 -16.66 -9.82
CA LEU A 163 -5.54 -16.49 -9.05
C LEU A 163 -5.59 -15.21 -8.21
N THR A 164 -5.63 -15.38 -6.88
CA THR A 164 -5.84 -14.29 -5.89
C THR A 164 -4.86 -14.36 -4.73
N THR A 165 -3.64 -14.84 -4.99
CA THR A 165 -2.62 -15.16 -3.98
C THR A 165 -1.98 -13.95 -3.30
N GLY A 166 -2.34 -12.72 -3.71
CA GLY A 166 -1.71 -11.51 -3.21
C GLY A 166 -0.28 -11.30 -3.73
N GLY A 167 0.46 -10.43 -3.06
CA GLY A 167 1.82 -10.05 -3.40
C GLY A 167 2.92 -10.85 -2.68
N ALA A 168 4.01 -10.14 -2.31
CA ALA A 168 5.16 -10.70 -1.59
C ALA A 168 5.42 -10.01 -0.23
N SER A 169 4.55 -9.08 0.18
CA SER A 169 4.65 -8.39 1.48
C SER A 169 3.91 -9.15 2.59
N TYR A 170 4.43 -9.07 3.83
CA TYR A 170 3.91 -9.83 4.97
C TYR A 170 3.84 -11.35 4.73
N PRO A 171 4.95 -12.04 4.44
CA PRO A 171 4.96 -13.47 4.06
C PRO A 171 4.35 -14.39 5.13
N ARG A 172 4.39 -13.99 6.41
CA ARG A 172 3.72 -14.74 7.51
C ARG A 172 2.20 -14.79 7.37
N THR A 173 1.61 -13.97 6.51
CA THR A 173 0.17 -14.00 6.20
C THR A 173 -0.18 -14.83 4.97
N GLY A 174 0.82 -15.46 4.33
CA GLY A 174 0.64 -16.26 3.13
C GLY A 174 1.06 -15.56 1.82
N SER A 175 1.34 -14.26 1.83
CA SER A 175 1.78 -13.51 0.63
C SER A 175 3.27 -13.69 0.39
N THR A 176 3.67 -14.77 -0.29
CA THR A 176 5.06 -15.16 -0.53
C THR A 176 5.47 -15.10 -2.01
N GLY A 177 4.61 -14.56 -2.88
CA GLY A 177 4.87 -14.46 -4.32
C GLY A 177 4.59 -15.74 -5.12
N ASP A 178 3.93 -16.75 -4.55
CA ASP A 178 3.62 -18.01 -5.26
C ASP A 178 2.83 -17.79 -6.54
N GLY A 179 1.92 -16.81 -6.56
CA GLY A 179 1.14 -16.47 -7.74
C GLY A 179 2.01 -15.95 -8.89
N TYR A 180 3.06 -15.22 -8.59
CA TYR A 180 4.01 -14.75 -9.61
C TYR A 180 4.73 -15.91 -10.28
N ARG A 181 5.16 -16.90 -9.49
CA ARG A 181 5.78 -18.12 -10.02
C ARG A 181 4.80 -18.88 -10.90
N MET A 182 3.59 -19.18 -10.40
CA MET A 182 2.57 -19.92 -11.15
C MET A 182 2.16 -19.20 -12.45
N ALA A 183 1.99 -17.88 -12.42
CA ALA A 183 1.68 -17.10 -13.62
C ALA A 183 2.86 -17.07 -14.61
N GLY A 184 4.10 -16.97 -14.12
CA GLY A 184 5.30 -17.01 -14.94
C GLY A 184 5.50 -18.36 -15.64
N GLU A 185 5.25 -19.47 -14.95
CA GLU A 185 5.33 -20.84 -15.49
C GLU A 185 4.40 -21.06 -16.70
N ILE A 186 3.26 -20.38 -16.72
CA ILE A 186 2.29 -20.44 -17.84
C ILE A 186 2.42 -19.27 -18.82
N GLY A 187 3.56 -18.58 -18.80
CA GLY A 187 3.99 -17.61 -19.80
C GLY A 187 3.54 -16.16 -19.58
N HIS A 188 3.00 -15.81 -18.42
CA HIS A 188 2.70 -14.42 -18.09
C HIS A 188 3.96 -13.63 -17.72
N LYS A 189 4.03 -12.40 -18.19
CA LYS A 189 5.09 -11.47 -17.80
C LYS A 189 4.86 -10.97 -16.38
N ILE A 190 5.84 -11.19 -15.51
CA ILE A 190 5.89 -10.59 -14.18
C ILE A 190 6.76 -9.33 -14.26
N THR A 191 6.18 -8.19 -13.89
CA THR A 191 6.93 -6.93 -13.79
C THR A 191 7.81 -6.94 -12.55
N THR A 192 8.78 -6.05 -12.47
CA THR A 192 9.75 -6.02 -11.35
C THR A 192 9.03 -5.88 -10.02
N ILE A 193 9.19 -6.91 -9.18
CA ILE A 193 8.64 -6.94 -7.82
C ILE A 193 9.51 -6.04 -6.93
N ARG A 194 8.88 -5.11 -6.24
CA ARG A 194 9.56 -4.16 -5.34
C ARG A 194 8.63 -3.74 -4.19
N PRO A 195 9.20 -3.27 -3.07
CA PRO A 195 8.38 -2.79 -1.98
C PRO A 195 7.74 -1.44 -2.30
N ALA A 196 6.48 -1.25 -1.87
CA ALA A 196 5.79 0.04 -1.87
C ALA A 196 5.13 0.29 -0.52
N LEU A 197 4.91 1.55 -0.19
CA LEU A 197 4.44 2.00 1.12
C LEU A 197 5.35 1.47 2.24
N ILE A 198 6.63 1.81 2.15
CA ILE A 198 7.69 1.28 2.99
C ILE A 198 8.57 2.39 3.55
N PRO A 199 9.13 2.26 4.76
CA PRO A 199 10.12 3.21 5.27
C PRO A 199 11.37 3.28 4.40
N LEU A 200 12.01 4.46 4.37
CA LEU A 200 13.24 4.73 3.63
C LEU A 200 14.45 4.76 4.55
N VAL A 201 15.54 4.15 4.10
CA VAL A 201 16.82 4.11 4.80
C VAL A 201 17.67 5.30 4.33
N THR A 202 18.29 6.02 5.26
CA THR A 202 19.13 7.18 4.98
C THR A 202 20.61 6.90 5.23
N LYS A 203 21.48 7.61 4.50
CA LYS A 203 22.94 7.55 4.70
C LYS A 203 23.38 8.30 5.97
N GLU A 204 22.74 9.43 6.24
CA GLU A 204 23.04 10.29 7.37
C GLU A 204 22.66 9.62 8.69
N SER A 205 23.47 9.87 9.74
CA SER A 205 23.25 9.28 11.07
C SER A 205 22.29 10.10 11.94
N TRP A 206 22.17 11.40 11.71
CA TRP A 206 21.37 12.29 12.55
C TRP A 206 19.85 11.93 12.65
N PRO A 207 19.20 11.26 11.67
CA PRO A 207 17.82 10.81 11.87
C PRO A 207 17.66 9.85 13.04
N LYS A 208 18.70 9.07 13.37
CA LYS A 208 18.71 8.16 14.52
C LYS A 208 18.56 8.92 15.85
N ASP A 209 19.20 10.08 15.97
CA ASP A 209 19.13 10.90 17.18
C ASP A 209 17.73 11.47 17.41
N LEU A 210 16.93 11.53 16.34
CA LEU A 210 15.54 11.96 16.33
C LEU A 210 14.54 10.79 16.36
N GLN A 211 14.97 9.54 16.55
CA GLN A 211 14.09 8.38 16.56
C GLN A 211 12.84 8.61 17.44
N GLY A 212 11.65 8.34 16.86
CA GLY A 212 10.36 8.52 17.52
C GLY A 212 9.81 9.96 17.46
N LEU A 213 10.58 10.92 16.94
CA LEU A 213 10.07 12.27 16.72
C LEU A 213 9.20 12.30 15.46
N SER A 214 7.94 12.69 15.63
CA SER A 214 6.99 12.96 14.54
C SER A 214 7.01 14.44 14.18
N LEU A 215 7.09 14.74 12.90
CA LEU A 215 6.91 16.09 12.37
C LEU A 215 5.56 16.20 11.68
N LYS A 216 4.89 17.33 11.90
CA LYS A 216 3.62 17.67 11.25
C LYS A 216 3.79 18.89 10.36
N ASN A 217 2.97 18.96 9.30
CA ASN A 217 2.95 20.10 8.38
C ASN A 217 4.33 20.42 7.79
N VAL A 218 5.06 19.39 7.39
CA VAL A 218 6.34 19.48 6.68
C VAL A 218 6.18 19.03 5.24
N THR A 219 7.09 19.44 4.37
CA THR A 219 7.15 18.96 2.99
C THR A 219 8.41 18.11 2.81
N LEU A 220 8.26 16.94 2.23
CA LEU A 220 9.36 16.08 1.81
C LEU A 220 9.36 15.98 0.29
N SER A 221 10.46 16.41 -0.32
CA SER A 221 10.68 16.32 -1.76
C SER A 221 11.74 15.26 -2.04
N LEU A 222 11.50 14.36 -2.99
CA LEU A 222 12.49 13.42 -3.52
C LEU A 222 12.97 13.89 -4.89
N SER A 223 14.25 13.69 -5.17
CA SER A 223 14.84 13.91 -6.49
C SER A 223 15.76 12.75 -6.88
N ALA A 224 15.80 12.46 -8.20
CA ALA A 224 16.71 11.45 -8.75
C ALA A 224 17.17 11.87 -10.15
N GLY A 225 18.49 11.81 -10.39
CA GLY A 225 19.11 12.11 -11.69
C GLY A 225 18.78 13.51 -12.22
N GLY A 226 18.54 14.49 -11.36
CA GLY A 226 18.30 15.90 -11.71
C GLY A 226 16.93 16.22 -12.37
N ARG A 227 16.27 15.23 -12.98
CA ARG A 227 15.01 15.44 -13.74
C ARG A 227 13.77 14.85 -13.06
N ARG A 228 13.93 13.83 -12.22
CA ARG A 228 12.82 13.17 -11.52
C ARG A 228 12.57 13.86 -10.20
N LYS A 229 11.31 14.27 -9.97
CA LYS A 229 10.90 14.93 -8.72
C LYS A 229 9.58 14.36 -8.24
N ALA A 230 9.43 14.27 -6.93
CA ALA A 230 8.19 13.94 -6.25
C ALA A 230 8.15 14.67 -4.93
N GLU A 231 6.98 15.08 -4.49
CA GLU A 231 6.80 15.86 -3.29
C GLU A 231 5.49 15.52 -2.60
N GLU A 232 5.52 15.48 -1.27
CA GLU A 232 4.34 15.30 -0.43
C GLU A 232 4.40 16.22 0.79
N PHE A 233 3.25 16.78 1.15
CA PHE A 233 3.04 17.58 2.36
C PHE A 233 2.28 16.78 3.41
N GLY A 234 2.71 16.85 4.69
CA GLY A 234 2.00 16.19 5.78
C GLY A 234 2.86 15.82 6.96
N GLU A 235 2.70 14.57 7.42
CA GLU A 235 3.36 14.06 8.62
C GLU A 235 4.45 13.03 8.25
N MET A 236 5.57 13.08 8.96
CA MET A 236 6.65 12.09 8.89
C MET A 236 7.18 11.75 10.28
N LEU A 237 7.89 10.64 10.37
CA LEU A 237 8.49 10.13 11.60
C LEU A 237 9.94 9.74 11.35
N PHE A 238 10.85 10.09 12.26
CA PHE A 238 12.23 9.62 12.26
C PHE A 238 12.35 8.25 12.96
N THR A 239 13.23 7.41 12.43
CA THR A 239 13.55 6.08 12.95
C THR A 239 15.07 5.91 13.10
N HIS A 240 15.49 4.81 13.73
CA HIS A 240 16.91 4.50 13.88
C HIS A 240 17.63 4.18 12.56
N PHE A 241 16.90 3.92 11.48
CA PHE A 241 17.45 3.61 10.16
C PHE A 241 17.19 4.71 9.11
N GLY A 242 16.39 5.73 9.43
CA GLY A 242 16.02 6.79 8.49
C GLY A 242 14.66 7.39 8.77
N ILE A 243 13.76 7.35 7.79
CA ILE A 243 12.47 8.06 7.84
C ILE A 243 11.29 7.16 7.46
N THR A 244 10.11 7.47 8.04
CA THR A 244 8.83 6.82 7.76
C THR A 244 7.68 7.82 7.99
N GLY A 245 6.45 7.33 7.99
CA GLY A 245 5.25 8.15 8.18
C GLY A 245 4.51 8.40 6.87
N PRO A 246 3.32 9.01 6.93
CA PRO A 246 2.40 9.07 5.79
C PRO A 246 3.02 9.57 4.48
N ILE A 247 3.72 10.74 4.51
CA ILE A 247 4.31 11.30 3.30
C ILE A 247 5.50 10.48 2.78
N VAL A 248 6.27 9.88 3.67
CA VAL A 248 7.39 9.00 3.31
C VAL A 248 6.88 7.73 2.63
N LEU A 249 5.85 7.10 3.20
CA LEU A 249 5.22 5.90 2.62
C LEU A 249 4.66 6.20 1.22
N SER A 250 3.99 7.33 1.03
CA SER A 250 3.47 7.75 -0.28
C SER A 250 4.60 7.94 -1.32
N LEU A 251 5.72 8.54 -0.90
CA LEU A 251 6.87 8.78 -1.77
C LEU A 251 7.72 7.53 -2.02
N SER A 252 7.63 6.52 -1.15
CA SER A 252 8.51 5.35 -1.17
C SER A 252 8.39 4.51 -2.44
N ASP A 253 7.24 4.50 -3.10
CA ASP A 253 7.05 3.82 -4.38
C ASP A 253 7.98 4.41 -5.45
N LYS A 254 8.02 5.74 -5.57
CA LYS A 254 8.92 6.43 -6.50
C LYS A 254 10.39 6.24 -6.12
N ALA A 255 10.72 6.34 -4.82
CA ALA A 255 12.07 6.07 -4.33
C ALA A 255 12.53 4.65 -4.70
N SER A 256 11.71 3.64 -4.39
CA SER A 256 11.97 2.23 -4.70
C SER A 256 12.17 2.01 -6.20
N LEU A 257 11.32 2.62 -7.04
CA LEU A 257 11.44 2.54 -8.50
C LEU A 257 12.76 3.16 -8.99
N TRP A 258 13.10 4.35 -8.54
CA TRP A 258 14.32 5.04 -8.99
C TRP A 258 15.59 4.32 -8.53
N LEU A 259 15.61 3.83 -7.30
CA LEU A 259 16.71 3.00 -6.78
C LEU A 259 16.87 1.70 -7.57
N SER A 260 15.78 1.01 -7.91
CA SER A 260 15.83 -0.22 -8.71
C SER A 260 16.36 0.01 -10.15
N GLN A 261 16.27 1.25 -10.62
CA GLN A 261 16.84 1.69 -11.91
C GLN A 261 18.29 2.19 -11.80
N GLY A 262 18.91 2.09 -10.61
CA GLY A 262 20.28 2.52 -10.37
C GLY A 262 20.45 4.04 -10.21
N HIS A 263 19.37 4.79 -9.98
CA HIS A 263 19.46 6.23 -9.77
C HIS A 263 19.68 6.56 -8.29
N PRO A 264 20.65 7.44 -7.96
CA PRO A 264 20.78 7.99 -6.62
C PRO A 264 19.55 8.84 -6.29
N VAL A 265 19.01 8.65 -5.09
CA VAL A 265 17.81 9.36 -4.61
C VAL A 265 18.18 10.26 -3.46
N GLU A 266 17.88 11.55 -3.61
CA GLU A 266 18.02 12.56 -2.57
C GLU A 266 16.65 12.98 -2.04
N ALA A 267 16.56 13.18 -0.74
CA ALA A 267 15.40 13.76 -0.08
C ALA A 267 15.73 15.14 0.47
N THR A 268 14.79 16.06 0.36
CA THR A 268 14.89 17.41 0.92
C THR A 268 13.68 17.63 1.82
N LEU A 269 13.92 17.90 3.09
CA LEU A 269 12.89 18.17 4.09
C LEU A 269 12.79 19.68 4.34
N ASP A 270 11.61 20.24 4.11
CA ASP A 270 11.22 21.60 4.49
C ASP A 270 10.40 21.58 5.77
N LEU A 271 10.94 22.13 6.85
CA LEU A 271 10.29 22.19 8.16
C LEU A 271 9.20 23.26 8.25
N LYS A 272 9.21 24.25 7.36
CA LYS A 272 8.31 25.43 7.37
C LYS A 272 7.77 25.73 5.97
N PRO A 273 7.08 24.80 5.32
CA PRO A 273 6.67 24.96 3.92
C PRO A 273 5.71 26.13 3.68
N ALA A 274 4.92 26.52 4.68
CA ALA A 274 4.02 27.67 4.58
C ALA A 274 4.75 29.04 4.55
N LEU A 275 6.07 29.08 4.83
CA LEU A 275 6.84 30.32 4.86
C LEU A 275 7.86 30.32 3.73
N THR A 276 7.94 31.41 2.95
CA THR A 276 9.07 31.62 2.05
C THR A 276 10.34 31.82 2.84
N GLN A 277 11.49 31.73 2.20
CA GLN A 277 12.79 31.92 2.86
C GLN A 277 12.90 33.30 3.50
N GLU A 278 12.40 34.34 2.81
CA GLU A 278 12.43 35.72 3.29
C GLU A 278 11.50 35.95 4.51
N ILE A 279 10.31 35.33 4.48
CA ILE A 279 9.36 35.42 5.60
C ILE A 279 9.91 34.64 6.80
N LEU A 280 10.55 33.49 6.58
CA LEU A 280 11.17 32.72 7.65
C LEU A 280 12.36 33.46 8.25
N ASP A 281 13.22 34.11 7.43
CA ASP A 281 14.33 34.91 7.93
C ASP A 281 13.84 36.05 8.85
N LYS A 282 12.83 36.81 8.43
CA LYS A 282 12.21 37.85 9.26
C LYS A 282 11.64 37.27 10.57
N ARG A 283 11.02 36.08 10.50
CA ARG A 283 10.51 35.40 11.69
C ARG A 283 11.62 35.00 12.65
N VAL A 284 12.67 34.37 12.12
CA VAL A 284 13.86 33.98 12.89
C VAL A 284 14.47 35.20 13.57
N LEU A 285 14.67 36.30 12.82
CA LEU A 285 15.23 37.55 13.37
C LEU A 285 14.40 38.05 14.56
N ARG A 286 13.09 38.18 14.40
CA ARG A 286 12.17 38.61 15.46
C ARG A 286 12.23 37.71 16.71
N ASP A 287 12.24 36.38 16.50
CA ASP A 287 12.26 35.41 17.60
C ASP A 287 13.60 35.42 18.33
N LEU A 288 14.71 35.67 17.63
CA LEU A 288 16.05 35.86 18.20
C LEU A 288 16.16 37.19 18.99
N GLU A 289 15.61 38.30 18.47
CA GLU A 289 15.56 39.59 19.19
C GLU A 289 14.83 39.48 20.52
N LYS A 290 13.69 38.74 20.53
CA LYS A 290 12.93 38.45 21.76
C LYS A 290 13.76 37.66 22.80
N HIS A 291 14.73 36.88 22.34
CA HIS A 291 15.54 36.00 23.17
C HIS A 291 17.04 36.37 23.17
N HIS A 292 17.41 37.65 22.92
CA HIS A 292 18.77 38.13 22.72
C HIS A 292 19.75 37.81 23.88
N LEU A 293 19.22 37.58 25.11
CA LEU A 293 20.02 37.20 26.28
C LEU A 293 20.24 35.69 26.41
N LYS A 294 19.67 34.88 25.53
CA LYS A 294 19.78 33.41 25.56
C LYS A 294 20.92 32.93 24.64
N GLN A 295 21.27 31.67 24.82
CA GLN A 295 22.04 30.91 23.84
C GLN A 295 21.13 30.42 22.71
N MET A 296 21.67 30.08 21.54
CA MET A 296 20.94 29.66 20.35
C MET A 296 19.98 28.51 20.61
N ALA A 297 20.40 27.50 21.39
CA ALA A 297 19.51 26.37 21.71
C ALA A 297 18.24 26.80 22.45
N GLY A 298 18.36 27.77 23.37
CA GLY A 298 17.21 28.29 24.13
C GLY A 298 16.33 29.25 23.35
N ALA A 299 16.87 29.88 22.29
CA ALA A 299 16.13 30.83 21.48
C ALA A 299 15.24 30.16 20.41
N LEU A 300 15.51 28.92 20.03
CA LEU A 300 14.78 28.20 18.96
C LEU A 300 13.61 27.35 19.42
N VAL A 301 13.30 27.31 20.71
CA VAL A 301 12.24 26.45 21.30
C VAL A 301 10.83 26.76 20.81
N GLU A 302 10.57 28.00 20.36
CA GLU A 302 9.28 28.41 19.80
C GLU A 302 9.19 28.08 18.28
N LEU A 303 10.32 27.81 17.61
CA LEU A 303 10.41 27.52 16.18
C LEU A 303 10.47 26.03 15.86
N LEU A 304 11.17 25.25 16.69
CA LEU A 304 11.50 23.86 16.41
C LEU A 304 11.13 22.97 17.62
N PRO A 305 10.75 21.70 17.36
CA PRO A 305 10.71 20.71 18.42
C PRO A 305 12.05 20.61 19.13
N HIS A 306 12.04 20.50 20.47
CA HIS A 306 13.27 20.57 21.28
C HIS A 306 14.39 19.66 20.76
N ARG A 307 14.09 18.41 20.42
CA ARG A 307 15.06 17.45 19.89
C ARG A 307 15.63 17.82 18.51
N MET A 308 14.91 18.61 17.71
CA MET A 308 15.38 19.08 16.40
C MET A 308 16.43 20.19 16.51
N ILE A 309 16.46 20.94 17.61
CA ILE A 309 17.28 22.14 17.75
C ILE A 309 18.75 21.80 17.54
N ASP A 310 19.26 20.79 18.25
CA ASP A 310 20.67 20.41 18.19
C ASP A 310 21.10 19.95 16.79
N VAL A 311 20.22 19.18 16.13
CA VAL A 311 20.47 18.72 14.75
C VAL A 311 20.48 19.88 13.77
N VAL A 312 19.51 20.80 13.87
CA VAL A 312 19.41 21.96 12.97
C VAL A 312 20.58 22.90 13.16
N LEU A 313 20.98 23.17 14.41
CA LEU A 313 22.16 24.00 14.72
C LEU A 313 23.44 23.37 14.19
N SER A 314 23.65 22.09 14.42
CA SER A 314 24.82 21.34 13.89
C SER A 314 24.87 21.39 12.36
N LEU A 315 23.77 21.14 11.67
CA LEU A 315 23.70 21.20 10.20
C LEU A 315 23.89 22.63 9.67
N ALA A 316 23.49 23.64 10.43
CA ALA A 316 23.70 25.04 10.08
C ALA A 316 25.13 25.56 10.42
N GLY A 317 25.98 24.76 11.08
CA GLY A 317 27.30 25.13 11.52
C GLY A 317 27.29 26.18 12.65
N ILE A 318 26.31 26.12 13.55
CA ILE A 318 26.13 27.06 14.66
C ILE A 318 26.34 26.31 15.98
N PRO A 319 27.26 26.76 16.84
CA PRO A 319 27.45 26.22 18.18
C PRO A 319 26.14 26.34 18.99
N ARG A 320 25.79 25.30 19.74
CA ARG A 320 24.57 25.24 20.55
C ARG A 320 24.52 26.33 21.63
N ASP A 321 25.64 26.62 22.20
CA ASP A 321 25.89 27.56 23.31
C ASP A 321 26.25 28.96 22.85
N LEU A 322 26.31 29.23 21.52
CA LEU A 322 26.58 30.56 20.97
C LEU A 322 25.51 31.53 21.50
N PRO A 323 25.95 32.66 22.12
CA PRO A 323 25.03 33.74 22.49
C PRO A 323 24.30 34.29 21.26
N VAL A 324 23.01 34.53 21.38
CA VAL A 324 22.20 35.08 20.25
C VAL A 324 22.77 36.40 19.75
N SER A 325 23.33 37.25 20.65
CA SER A 325 23.97 38.53 20.31
C SER A 325 25.20 38.41 19.42
N GLU A 326 25.84 37.23 19.38
CA GLU A 326 27.06 36.98 18.58
C GLU A 326 26.74 36.30 17.23
N LEU A 327 25.45 35.97 16.95
CA LEU A 327 25.06 35.33 15.72
C LEU A 327 25.26 36.25 14.52
N LYS A 328 26.10 35.81 13.60
CA LYS A 328 26.40 36.54 12.36
C LYS A 328 25.25 36.38 11.34
N LYS A 329 25.09 37.40 10.48
CA LYS A 329 24.09 37.36 9.39
C LYS A 329 24.20 36.10 8.50
N ALA A 330 25.44 35.67 8.19
CA ALA A 330 25.67 34.46 7.39
C ALA A 330 25.21 33.19 8.11
N GLN A 331 25.42 33.08 9.42
CA GLN A 331 24.94 31.94 10.23
C GLN A 331 23.42 31.92 10.32
N ARG A 332 22.77 33.10 10.47
CA ARG A 332 21.30 33.18 10.40
C ARG A 332 20.76 32.71 9.04
N ALA A 333 21.38 33.13 7.95
CA ALA A 333 21.03 32.68 6.61
C ALA A 333 21.19 31.15 6.46
N SER A 334 22.28 30.57 7.00
CA SER A 334 22.49 29.13 7.04
C SER A 334 21.43 28.41 7.84
N LEU A 335 21.02 28.94 9.00
CA LEU A 335 19.95 28.41 9.83
C LEU A 335 18.62 28.36 9.06
N VAL A 336 18.25 29.46 8.41
CA VAL A 336 17.02 29.56 7.60
C VAL A 336 17.08 28.57 6.44
N GLN A 337 18.21 28.50 5.73
CA GLN A 337 18.41 27.55 4.62
C GLN A 337 18.30 26.10 5.10
N THR A 338 18.89 25.78 6.25
CA THR A 338 18.80 24.44 6.85
C THR A 338 17.34 24.08 7.15
N MET A 339 16.58 24.97 7.80
CA MET A 339 15.17 24.72 8.08
C MET A 339 14.31 24.53 6.81
N LYS A 340 14.67 25.19 5.71
CA LYS A 340 13.98 25.07 4.41
C LYS A 340 14.44 23.88 3.58
N SER A 341 15.61 23.32 3.84
CA SER A 341 16.22 22.35 2.92
C SER A 341 17.18 21.39 3.63
N MET A 342 16.67 20.64 4.62
CA MET A 342 17.47 19.56 5.23
C MET A 342 17.64 18.42 4.23
N LYS A 343 18.89 18.06 3.95
CA LYS A 343 19.24 17.03 2.96
C LYS A 343 19.38 15.66 3.60
N LEU A 344 18.88 14.65 2.89
CA LEU A 344 19.02 13.24 3.21
C LEU A 344 19.32 12.46 1.93
N THR A 345 20.25 11.54 1.99
CA THR A 345 20.54 10.59 0.91
C THR A 345 19.81 9.27 1.18
N ILE A 346 18.91 8.89 0.31
CA ILE A 346 18.19 7.63 0.42
C ILE A 346 19.05 6.51 -0.15
N THR A 347 19.47 5.59 0.69
CA THR A 347 20.33 4.45 0.31
C THR A 347 19.57 3.18 0.00
N GLY A 348 18.30 3.10 0.41
CA GLY A 348 17.47 1.93 0.22
C GLY A 348 16.10 2.05 0.85
N THR A 349 15.38 0.96 0.79
CA THR A 349 14.13 0.73 1.53
C THR A 349 14.35 -0.31 2.61
N ARG A 350 13.41 -0.45 3.53
CA ARG A 350 13.35 -1.67 4.38
C ARG A 350 13.07 -2.89 3.50
N PRO A 351 13.30 -4.12 3.98
CA PRO A 351 12.98 -5.36 3.26
C PRO A 351 11.51 -5.43 2.83
N ILE A 352 11.22 -6.10 1.68
CA ILE A 352 9.88 -6.19 1.11
C ILE A 352 8.86 -6.83 2.07
N GLU A 353 9.32 -7.66 2.98
CA GLU A 353 8.53 -8.31 4.01
C GLU A 353 7.88 -7.31 4.98
N GLU A 354 8.48 -6.12 5.13
CA GLU A 354 7.98 -5.02 5.96
C GLU A 354 7.10 -4.02 5.16
N ALA A 355 7.03 -4.17 3.83
CA ALA A 355 6.23 -3.30 2.99
C ALA A 355 4.73 -3.50 3.25
N ILE A 356 3.95 -2.42 3.22
CA ILE A 356 2.50 -2.53 3.35
C ILE A 356 1.91 -3.24 2.12
N VAL A 357 2.42 -2.91 0.93
CA VAL A 357 2.01 -3.51 -0.34
C VAL A 357 3.21 -3.81 -1.23
N THR A 358 3.01 -4.72 -2.18
CA THR A 358 3.95 -5.05 -3.23
C THR A 358 3.62 -4.22 -4.48
N ALA A 359 4.60 -3.57 -5.07
CA ALA A 359 4.54 -3.01 -6.42
C ALA A 359 5.12 -4.00 -7.42
N GLY A 360 4.59 -4.01 -8.64
CA GLY A 360 4.86 -5.07 -9.62
C GLY A 360 3.89 -6.24 -9.47
N GLY A 361 3.98 -7.20 -10.38
CA GLY A 361 3.09 -8.37 -10.42
C GLY A 361 2.83 -8.84 -11.86
N VAL A 362 1.75 -9.57 -12.05
CA VAL A 362 1.28 -9.98 -13.37
C VAL A 362 0.94 -8.74 -14.19
N SER A 363 1.58 -8.60 -15.36
CA SER A 363 1.41 -7.44 -16.23
C SER A 363 -0.05 -7.27 -16.63
N VAL A 364 -0.66 -6.15 -16.25
CA VAL A 364 -2.06 -5.82 -16.58
C VAL A 364 -2.30 -5.72 -18.10
N LYS A 365 -1.25 -5.55 -18.92
CA LYS A 365 -1.34 -5.57 -20.38
C LYS A 365 -1.76 -6.94 -20.92
N GLU A 366 -1.51 -8.01 -20.16
CA GLU A 366 -1.83 -9.39 -20.50
C GLU A 366 -3.13 -9.89 -19.88
N VAL A 367 -3.88 -8.99 -19.22
CA VAL A 367 -5.18 -9.26 -18.61
C VAL A 367 -6.22 -8.34 -19.22
N ASN A 368 -7.42 -8.87 -19.45
CA ASN A 368 -8.55 -8.08 -19.94
C ASN A 368 -9.14 -7.26 -18.78
N PRO A 369 -9.14 -5.91 -18.84
CA PRO A 369 -9.63 -5.07 -17.75
C PRO A 369 -11.14 -5.19 -17.50
N SER A 370 -11.92 -5.63 -18.50
CA SER A 370 -13.38 -5.74 -18.39
C SER A 370 -13.86 -7.10 -17.86
N THR A 371 -12.96 -8.10 -17.75
CA THR A 371 -13.30 -9.45 -17.30
C THR A 371 -12.32 -10.03 -16.28
N MET A 372 -11.16 -9.41 -16.11
CA MET A 372 -10.01 -9.94 -15.35
C MET A 372 -9.44 -11.24 -15.94
N GLU A 373 -9.86 -11.67 -17.13
CA GLU A 373 -9.38 -12.89 -17.80
C GLU A 373 -7.99 -12.67 -18.41
N SER A 374 -7.17 -13.71 -18.36
CA SER A 374 -5.91 -13.78 -19.09
C SER A 374 -6.14 -13.66 -20.60
N LYS A 375 -5.33 -12.86 -21.27
CA LYS A 375 -5.29 -12.80 -22.75
C LYS A 375 -4.49 -13.94 -23.38
N LYS A 376 -3.81 -14.77 -22.55
CA LYS A 376 -2.94 -15.86 -22.99
C LYS A 376 -3.53 -17.25 -22.71
N VAL A 377 -4.25 -17.39 -21.61
CA VAL A 377 -4.79 -18.67 -21.16
C VAL A 377 -6.30 -18.48 -20.90
N ALA A 378 -7.12 -19.06 -21.73
CA ALA A 378 -8.57 -18.98 -21.59
C ALA A 378 -9.03 -19.63 -20.27
N GLY A 379 -10.03 -19.06 -19.61
CA GLY A 379 -10.55 -19.56 -18.32
C GLY A 379 -9.63 -19.32 -17.11
N LEU A 380 -8.53 -18.58 -17.29
CA LEU A 380 -7.69 -18.11 -16.18
C LEU A 380 -7.98 -16.65 -15.90
N TYR A 381 -8.22 -16.32 -14.64
CA TYR A 381 -8.52 -14.96 -14.17
C TYR A 381 -7.53 -14.53 -13.08
N PHE A 382 -7.30 -13.23 -12.97
CA PHE A 382 -6.41 -12.65 -11.95
C PHE A 382 -7.16 -11.60 -11.14
N ALA A 383 -6.95 -11.57 -9.82
CA ALA A 383 -7.53 -10.52 -8.98
C ALA A 383 -6.68 -10.19 -7.76
N GLY A 384 -6.79 -8.95 -7.31
CA GLY A 384 -6.05 -8.42 -6.15
C GLY A 384 -4.58 -8.14 -6.45
N GLU A 385 -3.78 -8.14 -5.39
CA GLU A 385 -2.37 -7.68 -5.40
C GLU A 385 -1.40 -8.59 -6.18
N VAL A 386 -1.87 -9.72 -6.74
CA VAL A 386 -1.09 -10.52 -7.71
C VAL A 386 -0.92 -9.80 -9.05
N LEU A 387 -1.82 -8.91 -9.39
CA LEU A 387 -1.73 -8.00 -10.53
C LEU A 387 -0.69 -6.90 -10.28
N ASP A 388 -0.10 -6.36 -11.32
CA ASP A 388 0.74 -5.15 -11.24
C ASP A 388 -0.11 -3.90 -10.97
N ILE A 389 -0.73 -3.90 -9.79
CA ILE A 389 -1.54 -2.80 -9.23
C ILE A 389 -1.21 -2.62 -7.75
N HIS A 390 -1.06 -1.39 -7.34
CA HIS A 390 -0.96 -1.02 -5.93
C HIS A 390 -1.48 0.41 -5.74
N ALA A 391 -2.05 0.69 -4.60
CA ALA A 391 -2.61 2.00 -4.27
C ALA A 391 -2.01 2.55 -2.98
N PHE A 392 -2.16 3.85 -2.74
CA PHE A 392 -1.78 4.47 -1.48
C PHE A 392 -2.55 3.89 -0.29
N THR A 393 -2.09 4.23 0.92
CA THR A 393 -2.83 3.90 2.15
C THR A 393 -4.18 4.60 2.16
N GLY A 394 -5.17 3.99 2.84
CA GLY A 394 -6.49 4.62 2.98
C GLY A 394 -7.70 3.74 2.64
N GLY A 395 -7.51 2.43 2.45
CA GLY A 395 -8.55 1.48 2.08
C GLY A 395 -8.58 1.14 0.59
N TYR A 396 -7.81 1.85 -0.24
CA TYR A 396 -7.82 1.71 -1.69
C TYR A 396 -7.34 0.33 -2.17
N ASN A 397 -6.32 -0.26 -1.52
CA ASN A 397 -5.81 -1.59 -1.88
C ASN A 397 -6.81 -2.70 -1.60
N LEU A 398 -7.53 -2.64 -0.47
CA LEU A 398 -8.56 -3.64 -0.17
C LEU A 398 -9.73 -3.50 -1.12
N GLN A 399 -10.17 -2.27 -1.45
CA GLN A 399 -11.21 -2.07 -2.45
C GLN A 399 -10.81 -2.61 -3.81
N ALA A 400 -9.60 -2.34 -4.29
CA ALA A 400 -9.11 -2.89 -5.56
C ALA A 400 -9.14 -4.43 -5.56
N ALA A 401 -8.78 -5.05 -4.44
CA ALA A 401 -8.84 -6.49 -4.30
C ALA A 401 -10.28 -7.02 -4.29
N PHE A 402 -11.21 -6.37 -3.60
CA PHE A 402 -12.63 -6.72 -3.63
C PHE A 402 -13.22 -6.57 -5.04
N SER A 403 -13.02 -5.41 -5.67
CA SER A 403 -13.60 -5.10 -6.98
C SER A 403 -13.09 -6.04 -8.08
N THR A 404 -11.78 -6.29 -8.12
CA THR A 404 -11.19 -7.22 -9.10
C THR A 404 -11.60 -8.67 -8.82
N GLY A 405 -11.73 -9.07 -7.54
CA GLY A 405 -12.22 -10.39 -7.14
C GLY A 405 -13.66 -10.63 -7.60
N HIS A 406 -14.54 -9.65 -7.37
CA HIS A 406 -15.92 -9.69 -7.82
C HIS A 406 -15.99 -9.82 -9.34
N LEU A 407 -15.36 -8.92 -10.10
CA LEU A 407 -15.38 -8.92 -11.56
C LEU A 407 -14.82 -10.22 -12.17
N ALA A 408 -13.72 -10.75 -11.61
CA ALA A 408 -13.17 -12.02 -12.05
C ALA A 408 -14.12 -13.19 -11.85
N ALA A 409 -14.82 -13.22 -10.71
CA ALA A 409 -15.77 -14.26 -10.38
C ALA A 409 -17.03 -14.20 -11.26
N GLU A 410 -17.60 -13.01 -11.48
CA GLU A 410 -18.70 -12.81 -12.41
C GLU A 410 -18.38 -13.32 -13.81
N SER A 411 -17.19 -12.93 -14.31
CA SER A 411 -16.74 -13.32 -15.64
C SER A 411 -16.47 -14.82 -15.74
N ALA A 412 -15.87 -15.43 -14.72
CA ALA A 412 -15.61 -16.87 -14.67
C ALA A 412 -16.91 -17.70 -14.61
N ALA A 413 -17.87 -17.26 -13.83
CA ALA A 413 -19.18 -17.94 -13.72
C ALA A 413 -20.04 -17.80 -14.99
N GLY A 414 -19.80 -16.78 -15.79
CA GLY A 414 -20.58 -16.36 -16.96
C GLY A 414 -21.44 -15.16 -16.59
N ARG A 415 -21.25 -14.05 -17.34
CA ARG A 415 -22.18 -12.93 -17.32
C ARG A 415 -23.44 -13.36 -18.10
N ASP A 416 -24.62 -13.16 -17.51
CA ASP A 416 -25.89 -13.26 -18.24
C ASP A 416 -25.95 -12.18 -19.31
#